data_95d7d8649cd0d58b7b6f6bddd32c1395
#
_entry.id   95d7d8649cd0d58b7b6f6bddd32c1395
#
_cell.length_a   1.000
_cell.length_b   1.000
_cell.length_c   1.000
_cell.angle_alpha   90.00
_cell.angle_beta   90.00
_cell.angle_gamma   90.00
#
_symmetry.space_group_name_H-M   'P 1'
#
loop_
_entity.id
_entity.type
_entity.pdbx_description
1 polymer ?
#
loop_
_entity_poly.entity_id
_entity_poly.type
_entity_poly.pdbx_seq_one_letter_code
_entity_poly.pdbx_strand_id
1 'polypeptide(L)'
;FIPDYQRDMVWSARQQSRFIESILIKLPVPFIFAGDVADGPRKGCLEIIDGSQRIRTLDNFLSGRLELEGLTRLTSAIGMRFPDLSKPRQLRFKRSSVRVIELTEQADEDARREMFDRLNSGGSKLTSMEVRRGVVDGPFMKFITELAKLEKFTTLVPLNEKNAKRKEYEEIVLRYFAYLNNYQKFQKSVEDFLTDYLKEKNKEFSEQTKEEMRLEFERMLNFVETHFPNGFKRQNYNTVPRIRFEAIAVGVSLALRENPELKPADVTPWLESPEFIKHTRSDASNSRPKLINRIHFVRDNLLNQPMQEDPDTALVEASANADAPPDIEELMEQQAQGSLFS
;
A
#
# COMPACT_ATOMS: atom_id res chain seq x y z
N PHE A 1 -23.38 7.63 0.19
CA PHE A 1 -22.76 6.44 -0.42
C PHE A 1 -21.35 6.23 0.12
N ILE A 2 -20.81 5.03 -0.02
CA ILE A 2 -19.42 4.72 0.28
C ILE A 2 -18.66 4.77 -1.05
N PRO A 3 -17.68 5.66 -1.21
CA PRO A 3 -16.92 5.79 -2.44
C PRO A 3 -16.10 4.53 -2.77
N ASP A 4 -15.80 4.32 -4.05
CA ASP A 4 -15.01 3.18 -4.52
C ASP A 4 -13.56 3.18 -4.02
N TYR A 5 -13.05 4.34 -3.60
CA TYR A 5 -11.73 4.45 -2.98
C TYR A 5 -11.71 3.97 -1.53
N GLN A 6 -12.85 3.92 -0.85
CA GLN A 6 -12.94 3.37 0.50
C GLN A 6 -12.68 1.86 0.44
N ARG A 7 -11.86 1.40 1.37
CA ARG A 7 -11.46 -0.02 1.44
C ARG A 7 -12.66 -0.94 1.60
N ASP A 8 -12.54 -2.15 1.09
CA ASP A 8 -13.49 -3.23 1.35
C ASP A 8 -13.54 -3.59 2.84
N MET A 9 -14.41 -4.52 3.23
CA MET A 9 -14.51 -4.96 4.62
C MET A 9 -13.16 -5.51 5.12
N VAL A 10 -12.54 -4.77 6.04
CA VAL A 10 -11.26 -5.14 6.70
C VAL A 10 -11.49 -5.66 8.11
N TRP A 11 -12.60 -5.24 8.75
CA TRP A 11 -12.93 -5.73 10.08
C TRP A 11 -13.20 -7.24 10.05
N SER A 12 -12.56 -7.96 10.96
CA SER A 12 -12.88 -9.37 11.21
C SER A 12 -14.32 -9.52 11.70
N ALA A 13 -14.89 -10.71 11.56
CA ALA A 13 -16.21 -11.01 12.08
C ALA A 13 -16.34 -10.68 13.57
N ARG A 14 -15.28 -10.91 14.35
CA ARG A 14 -15.21 -10.55 15.77
C ARG A 14 -15.24 -9.04 16.00
N GLN A 15 -14.57 -8.23 15.20
CA GLN A 15 -14.62 -6.76 15.31
C GLN A 15 -16.00 -6.22 14.93
N GLN A 16 -16.59 -6.75 13.86
CA GLN A 16 -17.95 -6.45 13.45
C GLN A 16 -18.96 -6.79 14.57
N SER A 17 -18.85 -7.99 15.15
CA SER A 17 -19.73 -8.45 16.22
C SER A 17 -19.64 -7.57 17.47
N ARG A 18 -18.44 -7.13 17.86
CA ARG A 18 -18.26 -6.20 18.99
C ARG A 18 -18.90 -4.83 18.74
N PHE A 19 -18.85 -4.34 17.51
CA PHE A 19 -19.55 -3.10 17.16
C PHE A 19 -21.08 -3.26 17.26
N ILE A 20 -21.63 -4.38 16.75
CA ILE A 20 -23.05 -4.70 16.89
C ILE A 20 -23.44 -4.87 18.34
N GLU A 21 -22.61 -5.57 19.15
CA GLU A 21 -22.82 -5.70 20.59
C GLU A 21 -22.96 -4.32 21.26
N SER A 22 -22.05 -3.38 20.93
CA SER A 22 -22.10 -2.03 21.49
C SER A 22 -23.44 -1.34 21.25
N ILE A 23 -24.01 -1.47 20.03
CA ILE A 23 -25.32 -0.91 19.72
C ILE A 23 -26.44 -1.63 20.47
N LEU A 24 -26.39 -2.97 20.52
CA LEU A 24 -27.41 -3.76 21.22
C LEU A 24 -27.51 -3.45 22.73
N ILE A 25 -26.36 -3.16 23.36
CA ILE A 25 -26.30 -2.81 24.79
C ILE A 25 -26.27 -1.28 25.04
N LYS A 26 -26.50 -0.48 23.98
CA LYS A 26 -26.58 1.00 24.02
C LYS A 26 -25.31 1.70 24.50
N LEU A 27 -24.14 1.14 24.21
CA LEU A 27 -22.88 1.86 24.39
C LEU A 27 -22.74 2.95 23.29
N PRO A 28 -22.08 4.07 23.61
CA PRO A 28 -21.78 5.07 22.60
C PRO A 28 -20.88 4.46 21.52
N VAL A 29 -21.20 4.75 20.27
CA VAL A 29 -20.40 4.33 19.10
C VAL A 29 -19.78 5.57 18.46
N PRO A 30 -18.58 5.46 17.85
CA PRO A 30 -17.94 6.57 17.18
C PRO A 30 -18.82 7.15 16.06
N PHE A 31 -18.68 8.45 15.82
CA PHE A 31 -19.40 9.17 14.77
C PHE A 31 -18.99 8.69 13.38
N ILE A 32 -19.93 8.77 12.43
CA ILE A 32 -19.64 8.65 11.01
C ILE A 32 -19.39 10.06 10.48
N PHE A 33 -18.36 10.23 9.65
CA PHE A 33 -18.07 11.49 8.99
C PHE A 33 -18.42 11.38 7.51
N ALA A 34 -19.15 12.36 7.01
CA ALA A 34 -19.57 12.43 5.63
C ALA A 34 -19.32 13.84 5.08
N GLY A 35 -19.04 13.96 3.81
CA GLY A 35 -18.88 15.23 3.11
C GLY A 35 -19.88 15.35 1.96
N ASP A 36 -20.24 16.58 1.62
CA ASP A 36 -21.04 16.87 0.44
C ASP A 36 -20.24 16.65 -0.85
N VAL A 37 -20.89 16.06 -1.84
CA VAL A 37 -20.35 15.99 -3.20
C VAL A 37 -20.77 17.24 -3.96
N ALA A 38 -19.82 18.15 -4.17
CA ALA A 38 -20.06 19.44 -4.81
C ALA A 38 -20.39 19.32 -6.30
N ASP A 39 -19.76 18.35 -7.02
CA ASP A 39 -19.84 18.25 -8.48
C ASP A 39 -20.00 16.81 -8.99
N GLY A 40 -20.40 16.66 -10.27
CA GLY A 40 -20.50 15.38 -10.95
C GLY A 40 -21.86 14.69 -10.79
N PRO A 41 -21.98 13.41 -11.24
CA PRO A 41 -23.26 12.67 -11.29
C PRO A 41 -23.84 12.37 -9.92
N ARG A 42 -23.11 12.55 -8.83
CA ARG A 42 -23.55 12.33 -7.43
C ARG A 42 -23.64 13.63 -6.63
N LYS A 43 -23.76 14.78 -7.29
CA LYS A 43 -23.94 16.09 -6.67
C LYS A 43 -25.08 16.07 -5.67
N GLY A 44 -24.87 16.60 -4.47
CA GLY A 44 -25.82 16.64 -3.37
C GLY A 44 -25.99 15.32 -2.61
N CYS A 45 -25.17 14.30 -2.92
CA CYS A 45 -25.09 13.10 -2.11
C CYS A 45 -24.03 13.26 -1.02
N LEU A 46 -24.23 12.60 0.12
CA LEU A 46 -23.22 12.49 1.17
C LEU A 46 -22.25 11.37 0.85
N GLU A 47 -20.97 11.71 0.78
CA GLU A 47 -19.87 10.79 0.64
C GLU A 47 -19.28 10.44 2.00
N ILE A 48 -19.14 9.15 2.31
CA ILE A 48 -18.60 8.72 3.60
C ILE A 48 -17.09 8.96 3.63
N ILE A 49 -16.63 9.77 4.57
CA ILE A 49 -15.22 10.09 4.80
C ILE A 49 -14.61 9.10 5.81
N ASP A 50 -15.24 8.93 6.97
CA ASP A 50 -14.87 7.89 7.94
C ASP A 50 -16.12 7.17 8.46
N GLY A 51 -15.94 5.88 8.76
CA GLY A 51 -17.02 5.04 9.25
C GLY A 51 -17.57 4.03 8.23
N SER A 52 -16.93 3.87 7.08
CA SER A 52 -17.31 2.90 6.05
C SER A 52 -17.43 1.47 6.60
N GLN A 53 -16.49 1.04 7.47
CA GLN A 53 -16.54 -0.27 8.12
C GLN A 53 -17.77 -0.42 9.03
N ARG A 54 -18.16 0.64 9.71
CA ARG A 54 -19.36 0.70 10.56
C ARG A 54 -20.63 0.54 9.74
N ILE A 55 -20.74 1.27 8.64
CA ILE A 55 -21.90 1.18 7.72
C ILE A 55 -21.99 -0.22 7.10
N ARG A 56 -20.88 -0.74 6.58
CA ARG A 56 -20.83 -2.10 6.01
C ARG A 56 -21.18 -3.17 7.04
N THR A 57 -20.76 -2.99 8.29
CA THR A 57 -21.12 -3.91 9.39
C THR A 57 -22.62 -3.86 9.71
N LEU A 58 -23.22 -2.67 9.73
CA LEU A 58 -24.67 -2.52 9.90
C LEU A 58 -25.44 -3.20 8.78
N ASP A 59 -25.00 -3.02 7.53
CA ASP A 59 -25.60 -3.67 6.37
C ASP A 59 -25.45 -5.20 6.43
N ASN A 60 -24.26 -5.71 6.72
CA ASN A 60 -24.02 -7.14 6.87
C ASN A 60 -24.89 -7.77 7.96
N PHE A 61 -25.05 -7.07 9.08
CA PHE A 61 -25.89 -7.59 10.17
C PHE A 61 -27.39 -7.53 9.83
N LEU A 62 -27.89 -6.38 9.39
CA LEU A 62 -29.31 -6.20 9.04
C LEU A 62 -29.78 -7.13 7.92
N SER A 63 -28.91 -7.42 6.96
CA SER A 63 -29.16 -8.38 5.87
C SER A 63 -28.97 -9.85 6.26
N GLY A 64 -28.60 -10.14 7.51
CA GLY A 64 -28.40 -11.51 8.01
C GLY A 64 -27.11 -12.19 7.53
N ARG A 65 -26.18 -11.45 6.91
CA ARG A 65 -24.89 -11.98 6.46
C ARG A 65 -23.88 -12.14 7.59
N LEU A 66 -23.96 -11.34 8.65
CA LEU A 66 -23.06 -11.40 9.80
C LEU A 66 -23.68 -12.28 10.89
N GLU A 67 -22.93 -13.32 11.28
CA GLU A 67 -23.17 -14.13 12.46
C GLU A 67 -22.32 -13.58 13.62
N LEU A 68 -22.94 -13.39 14.79
CA LEU A 68 -22.27 -12.77 15.93
C LEU A 68 -21.32 -13.76 16.62
N GLU A 69 -20.07 -13.35 16.78
CA GLU A 69 -19.02 -14.13 17.44
C GLU A 69 -18.21 -13.31 18.45
N GLY A 70 -17.60 -13.98 19.40
CA GLY A 70 -16.63 -13.36 20.33
C GLY A 70 -17.18 -12.19 21.14
N LEU A 71 -18.49 -12.19 21.45
CA LEU A 71 -19.15 -11.20 22.27
C LEU A 71 -18.69 -11.35 23.74
N THR A 72 -18.60 -10.24 24.46
CA THR A 72 -18.12 -10.21 25.84
C THR A 72 -19.20 -9.99 26.88
N ARG A 73 -20.25 -9.27 26.52
CA ARG A 73 -21.36 -8.94 27.44
C ARG A 73 -22.69 -9.63 27.05
N LEU A 74 -22.91 -9.80 25.76
CA LEU A 74 -24.14 -10.39 25.23
C LEU A 74 -23.89 -11.83 24.73
N THR A 75 -23.25 -12.65 25.57
CA THR A 75 -22.84 -14.02 25.21
C THR A 75 -24.02 -14.90 24.71
N SER A 76 -25.24 -14.62 25.17
CA SER A 76 -26.46 -15.31 24.70
C SER A 76 -26.82 -15.03 23.24
N ALA A 77 -26.16 -14.07 22.59
CA ALA A 77 -26.36 -13.75 21.18
C ALA A 77 -25.24 -14.29 20.27
N ILE A 78 -24.27 -15.00 20.83
CA ILE A 78 -23.22 -15.68 20.01
C ILE A 78 -23.90 -16.72 19.11
N GLY A 79 -23.50 -16.75 17.83
CA GLY A 79 -24.09 -17.61 16.81
C GLY A 79 -25.38 -17.06 16.18
N MET A 80 -25.93 -15.95 16.69
CA MET A 80 -27.14 -15.36 16.15
C MET A 80 -26.85 -14.39 15.02
N ARG A 81 -27.73 -14.36 14.04
CA ARG A 81 -27.86 -13.35 13.01
C ARG A 81 -29.01 -12.40 13.33
N PHE A 82 -29.15 -11.29 12.60
CA PHE A 82 -30.22 -10.35 12.86
C PHE A 82 -31.64 -10.97 12.86
N PRO A 83 -31.99 -11.86 11.91
CA PRO A 83 -33.31 -12.51 11.92
C PRO A 83 -33.57 -13.39 13.16
N ASP A 84 -32.53 -13.93 13.80
CA ASP A 84 -32.64 -14.83 14.95
C ASP A 84 -32.90 -14.07 16.25
N LEU A 85 -32.69 -12.76 16.25
CA LEU A 85 -33.02 -11.92 17.40
C LEU A 85 -34.52 -11.87 17.62
N SER A 86 -34.98 -11.80 18.90
CA SER A 86 -36.37 -11.57 19.22
C SER A 86 -36.91 -10.28 18.59
N LYS A 87 -38.17 -10.25 18.18
CA LYS A 87 -38.79 -9.06 17.56
C LYS A 87 -38.60 -7.75 18.33
N PRO A 88 -38.68 -7.73 19.69
CA PRO A 88 -38.39 -6.51 20.46
C PRO A 88 -36.92 -6.07 20.32
N ARG A 89 -35.96 -7.02 20.25
CA ARG A 89 -34.53 -6.70 20.04
C ARG A 89 -34.28 -6.16 18.63
N GLN A 90 -34.88 -6.78 17.60
CA GLN A 90 -34.82 -6.29 16.22
C GLN A 90 -35.33 -4.84 16.09
N LEU A 91 -36.50 -4.56 16.67
CA LEU A 91 -37.11 -3.22 16.65
C LEU A 91 -36.22 -2.21 17.40
N ARG A 92 -35.67 -2.60 18.55
CA ARG A 92 -34.79 -1.74 19.33
C ARG A 92 -33.50 -1.43 18.56
N PHE A 93 -32.90 -2.41 17.90
CA PHE A 93 -31.73 -2.21 17.06
C PHE A 93 -32.00 -1.25 15.89
N LYS A 94 -33.12 -1.45 15.16
CA LYS A 94 -33.51 -0.58 14.05
C LYS A 94 -33.79 0.86 14.48
N ARG A 95 -34.16 1.10 15.73
CA ARG A 95 -34.40 2.44 16.31
C ARG A 95 -33.16 3.06 16.94
N SER A 96 -32.05 2.34 16.94
CA SER A 96 -30.78 2.90 17.44
C SER A 96 -30.26 3.96 16.48
N SER A 97 -29.86 5.10 17.02
CA SER A 97 -29.29 6.19 16.22
C SER A 97 -27.77 6.07 16.14
N VAL A 98 -27.22 6.25 14.95
CA VAL A 98 -25.80 6.48 14.71
C VAL A 98 -25.65 7.93 14.27
N ARG A 99 -24.75 8.65 14.92
CA ARG A 99 -24.53 10.07 14.59
C ARG A 99 -23.64 10.20 13.36
N VAL A 100 -24.08 11.05 12.43
CA VAL A 100 -23.31 11.45 11.25
C VAL A 100 -22.93 12.91 11.44
N ILE A 101 -21.66 13.22 11.25
CA ILE A 101 -21.16 14.60 11.20
C ILE A 101 -20.92 14.89 9.73
N GLU A 102 -21.61 15.89 9.24
CA GLU A 102 -21.48 16.39 7.89
C GLU A 102 -20.46 17.50 7.85
N LEU A 103 -19.57 17.42 6.86
CA LEU A 103 -18.51 18.38 6.61
C LEU A 103 -18.89 19.17 5.38
N THR A 104 -19.18 20.44 5.59
CA THR A 104 -19.61 21.35 4.55
C THR A 104 -18.46 21.79 3.61
N GLU A 105 -18.82 22.29 2.43
CA GLU A 105 -18.04 22.53 1.22
C GLU A 105 -16.70 23.32 1.33
N GLN A 106 -16.37 23.92 2.47
CA GLN A 106 -15.24 24.86 2.57
C GLN A 106 -13.88 24.20 2.84
N ALA A 107 -13.80 22.89 2.91
CA ALA A 107 -12.53 22.21 3.08
C ALA A 107 -11.89 21.96 1.70
N ASP A 108 -10.77 22.63 1.43
CA ASP A 108 -9.92 22.32 0.28
C ASP A 108 -9.37 20.89 0.36
N GLU A 109 -8.73 20.44 -0.71
CA GLU A 109 -8.18 19.08 -0.81
C GLU A 109 -7.17 18.77 0.31
N ASP A 110 -6.40 19.76 0.73
CA ASP A 110 -5.38 19.61 1.79
C ASP A 110 -6.03 19.52 3.16
N ALA A 111 -7.07 20.30 3.43
CA ALA A 111 -7.86 20.21 4.67
C ALA A 111 -8.60 18.87 4.78
N ARG A 112 -9.13 18.33 3.69
CA ARG A 112 -9.71 16.98 3.65
C ARG A 112 -8.65 15.92 3.98
N ARG A 113 -7.46 16.02 3.40
CA ARG A 113 -6.34 15.09 3.67
C ARG A 113 -5.91 15.13 5.12
N GLU A 114 -5.68 16.33 5.68
CA GLU A 114 -5.30 16.50 7.08
C GLU A 114 -6.35 15.92 8.04
N MET A 115 -7.61 16.10 7.70
CA MET A 115 -8.70 15.55 8.48
C MET A 115 -8.78 14.02 8.39
N PHE A 116 -8.58 13.41 7.21
CA PHE A 116 -8.45 11.96 7.06
C PHE A 116 -7.34 11.42 7.96
N ASP A 117 -6.20 12.07 8.01
CA ASP A 117 -5.06 11.66 8.84
C ASP A 117 -5.38 11.78 10.34
N ARG A 118 -6.04 12.84 10.77
CA ARG A 118 -6.44 13.05 12.17
C ARG A 118 -7.53 12.09 12.63
N LEU A 119 -8.55 11.84 11.82
CA LEU A 119 -9.64 10.90 12.15
C LEU A 119 -9.16 9.44 12.20
N ASN A 120 -8.14 9.08 11.40
CA ASN A 120 -7.55 7.74 11.41
C ASN A 120 -6.65 7.45 12.62
N SER A 121 -6.32 8.43 13.44
CA SER A 121 -5.45 8.23 14.60
C SER A 121 -6.03 7.31 15.68
N GLY A 122 -7.34 7.08 15.69
CA GLY A 122 -8.05 6.28 16.70
C GLY A 122 -8.46 4.86 16.30
N GLY A 123 -8.17 4.41 15.05
CA GLY A 123 -8.62 3.12 14.53
C GLY A 123 -7.56 2.38 13.70
N SER A 124 -7.99 1.48 12.82
CA SER A 124 -7.11 0.86 11.83
C SER A 124 -6.73 1.89 10.77
N LYS A 125 -5.53 2.49 10.88
CA LYS A 125 -5.04 3.55 9.98
C LYS A 125 -5.23 3.19 8.51
N LEU A 126 -5.71 4.14 7.71
CA LEU A 126 -5.71 4.01 6.25
C LEU A 126 -4.25 3.91 5.74
N THR A 127 -4.06 3.17 4.68
CA THR A 127 -2.78 3.20 3.95
C THR A 127 -2.70 4.49 3.13
N SER A 128 -1.47 4.91 2.81
CA SER A 128 -1.27 6.08 1.94
C SER A 128 -2.00 5.94 0.60
N MET A 129 -2.16 4.71 0.08
CA MET A 129 -2.92 4.48 -1.15
C MET A 129 -4.43 4.63 -0.96
N GLU A 130 -4.97 4.18 0.17
CA GLU A 130 -6.38 4.39 0.50
C GLU A 130 -6.70 5.89 0.62
N VAL A 131 -5.80 6.67 1.23
CA VAL A 131 -5.90 8.14 1.32
C VAL A 131 -5.83 8.77 -0.08
N ARG A 132 -4.83 8.41 -0.90
CA ARG A 132 -4.68 8.96 -2.27
C ARG A 132 -5.92 8.74 -3.13
N ARG A 133 -6.53 7.55 -3.07
CA ARG A 133 -7.77 7.28 -3.80
C ARG A 133 -8.93 8.16 -3.36
N GLY A 134 -8.93 8.59 -2.09
CA GLY A 134 -9.95 9.50 -1.56
C GLY A 134 -9.80 10.94 -2.00
N VAL A 135 -8.56 11.34 -2.30
CA VAL A 135 -8.21 12.74 -2.53
C VAL A 135 -7.91 13.02 -4.01
N VAL A 136 -7.31 12.06 -4.72
CA VAL A 136 -6.82 12.25 -6.08
C VAL A 136 -7.49 11.24 -7.02
N ASP A 137 -8.74 11.49 -7.41
CA ASP A 137 -9.41 10.71 -8.47
C ASP A 137 -9.02 11.24 -9.86
N GLY A 138 -9.11 10.38 -10.88
CA GLY A 138 -8.84 10.77 -12.24
C GLY A 138 -8.59 9.58 -13.18
N PRO A 139 -8.35 9.86 -14.49
CA PRO A 139 -8.19 8.82 -15.48
C PRO A 139 -6.96 7.93 -15.22
N PHE A 140 -5.86 8.48 -14.75
CA PHE A 140 -4.67 7.71 -14.42
C PHE A 140 -4.88 6.84 -13.18
N MET A 141 -5.60 7.32 -12.16
CA MET A 141 -5.95 6.50 -11.00
C MET A 141 -6.81 5.28 -11.39
N LYS A 142 -7.77 5.47 -12.32
CA LYS A 142 -8.60 4.38 -12.86
C LYS A 142 -7.73 3.36 -13.59
N PHE A 143 -6.79 3.82 -14.41
CA PHE A 143 -5.82 2.97 -15.10
C PHE A 143 -4.95 2.15 -14.14
N ILE A 144 -4.42 2.76 -13.08
CA ILE A 144 -3.70 2.03 -12.02
C ILE A 144 -4.57 0.93 -11.42
N THR A 145 -5.86 1.22 -11.17
CA THR A 145 -6.81 0.24 -10.62
C THR A 145 -7.12 -0.90 -11.61
N GLU A 146 -7.11 -0.64 -12.91
CA GLU A 146 -7.27 -1.67 -13.96
C GLU A 146 -6.05 -2.61 -13.97
N LEU A 147 -4.84 -2.06 -14.00
CA LEU A 147 -3.61 -2.86 -14.02
C LEU A 147 -3.41 -3.67 -12.74
N ALA A 148 -3.81 -3.14 -11.59
CA ALA A 148 -3.75 -3.82 -10.31
C ALA A 148 -4.60 -5.11 -10.25
N LYS A 149 -5.55 -5.28 -11.18
CA LYS A 149 -6.43 -6.45 -11.30
C LYS A 149 -5.99 -7.44 -12.37
N LEU A 150 -4.92 -7.18 -13.11
CA LEU A 150 -4.43 -8.11 -14.11
C LEU A 150 -4.05 -9.44 -13.46
N GLU A 151 -4.59 -10.53 -13.94
CA GLU A 151 -4.35 -11.87 -13.41
C GLU A 151 -2.86 -12.23 -13.42
N LYS A 152 -2.16 -11.92 -14.52
CA LYS A 152 -0.71 -12.11 -14.62
C LYS A 152 0.04 -11.36 -13.51
N PHE A 153 -0.30 -10.11 -13.26
CA PHE A 153 0.34 -9.31 -12.22
C PHE A 153 0.10 -9.89 -10.83
N THR A 154 -1.14 -10.22 -10.50
CA THR A 154 -1.50 -10.77 -9.19
C THR A 154 -0.91 -12.17 -8.95
N THR A 155 -0.71 -12.94 -10.01
CA THR A 155 -0.04 -14.26 -9.96
C THR A 155 1.46 -14.11 -9.70
N LEU A 156 2.13 -13.18 -10.39
CA LEU A 156 3.56 -12.93 -10.23
C LEU A 156 3.90 -12.20 -8.92
N VAL A 157 2.95 -11.44 -8.37
CA VAL A 157 3.11 -10.66 -7.13
C VAL A 157 2.06 -11.08 -6.10
N PRO A 158 2.13 -12.30 -5.54
CA PRO A 158 1.17 -12.75 -4.56
C PRO A 158 1.25 -11.91 -3.27
N LEU A 159 0.10 -11.37 -2.86
CA LEU A 159 -0.07 -10.66 -1.59
C LEU A 159 -0.96 -11.46 -0.64
N ASN A 160 -0.77 -11.26 0.66
CA ASN A 160 -1.72 -11.78 1.64
C ASN A 160 -3.06 -11.02 1.52
N GLU A 161 -4.17 -11.67 1.91
CA GLU A 161 -5.52 -11.10 1.80
C GLU A 161 -5.66 -9.71 2.46
N LYS A 162 -4.99 -9.49 3.60
CA LYS A 162 -5.04 -8.22 4.32
C LYS A 162 -4.47 -7.09 3.48
N ASN A 163 -3.32 -7.30 2.85
CA ASN A 163 -2.66 -6.30 2.03
C ASN A 163 -3.42 -6.06 0.71
N ALA A 164 -3.91 -7.13 0.07
CA ALA A 164 -4.75 -7.02 -1.12
C ALA A 164 -6.01 -6.17 -0.87
N LYS A 165 -6.71 -6.40 0.25
CA LYS A 165 -7.89 -5.61 0.66
C LYS A 165 -7.55 -4.14 0.98
N ARG A 166 -6.29 -3.82 1.27
CA ARG A 166 -5.80 -2.47 1.60
C ARG A 166 -5.19 -1.74 0.42
N LYS A 167 -5.53 -2.13 -0.80
CA LYS A 167 -5.09 -1.47 -2.06
C LYS A 167 -3.58 -1.51 -2.29
N GLU A 168 -2.91 -2.54 -1.77
CA GLU A 168 -1.46 -2.70 -1.94
C GLU A 168 -1.09 -2.95 -3.42
N TYR A 169 -1.94 -3.63 -4.20
CA TYR A 169 -1.69 -3.83 -5.64
C TYR A 169 -1.66 -2.49 -6.39
N GLU A 170 -2.59 -1.58 -6.09
CA GLU A 170 -2.61 -0.24 -6.68
C GLU A 170 -1.39 0.57 -6.26
N GLU A 171 -0.95 0.47 -4.99
CA GLU A 171 0.26 1.14 -4.50
C GLU A 171 1.50 0.64 -5.27
N ILE A 172 1.63 -0.67 -5.49
CA ILE A 172 2.75 -1.29 -6.21
C ILE A 172 2.80 -0.83 -7.67
N VAL A 173 1.66 -0.79 -8.36
CA VAL A 173 1.57 -0.32 -9.76
C VAL A 173 1.89 1.17 -9.84
N LEU A 174 1.39 2.00 -8.92
CA LEU A 174 1.70 3.43 -8.89
C LEU A 174 3.20 3.67 -8.68
N ARG A 175 3.83 2.94 -7.75
CA ARG A 175 5.29 3.01 -7.50
C ARG A 175 6.10 2.63 -8.73
N TYR A 176 5.68 1.57 -9.43
CA TYR A 176 6.34 1.14 -10.66
C TYR A 176 6.43 2.29 -11.66
N PHE A 177 5.31 2.90 -12.01
CA PHE A 177 5.31 4.00 -13.00
C PHE A 177 6.00 5.27 -12.50
N ALA A 178 5.81 5.62 -11.23
CA ALA A 178 6.45 6.79 -10.65
C ALA A 178 7.98 6.67 -10.65
N TYR A 179 8.49 5.50 -10.25
CA TYR A 179 9.93 5.26 -10.29
C TYR A 179 10.44 5.08 -11.72
N LEU A 180 9.76 4.34 -12.58
CA LEU A 180 10.20 4.14 -13.97
C LEU A 180 10.41 5.47 -14.71
N ASN A 181 9.55 6.45 -14.45
CA ASN A 181 9.59 7.72 -15.16
C ASN A 181 10.34 8.84 -14.43
N ASN A 182 10.40 8.80 -13.09
CA ASN A 182 10.87 9.93 -12.30
C ASN A 182 11.83 9.54 -11.15
N TYR A 183 12.38 8.32 -11.09
CA TYR A 183 13.23 7.88 -9.95
C TYR A 183 14.41 8.81 -9.67
N GLN A 184 14.98 9.42 -10.71
CA GLN A 184 16.10 10.37 -10.58
C GLN A 184 15.70 11.66 -9.84
N LYS A 185 14.40 12.03 -9.85
CA LYS A 185 13.85 13.19 -9.14
C LYS A 185 13.43 12.87 -7.71
N PHE A 186 13.48 11.61 -7.31
CA PHE A 186 13.11 11.18 -5.96
C PHE A 186 14.07 11.81 -4.93
N GLN A 187 13.50 12.34 -3.82
CA GLN A 187 14.29 12.93 -2.74
C GLN A 187 14.18 12.11 -1.45
N LYS A 188 13.12 12.30 -0.66
CA LYS A 188 12.98 11.66 0.66
C LYS A 188 11.59 11.07 0.91
N SER A 189 10.52 11.78 0.58
CA SER A 189 9.15 11.36 0.88
C SER A 189 8.58 10.54 -0.27
N VAL A 190 8.42 9.24 -0.06
CA VAL A 190 7.73 8.37 -1.02
C VAL A 190 6.27 8.79 -1.17
N GLU A 191 5.64 9.21 -0.09
CA GLU A 191 4.22 9.57 -0.09
C GLU A 191 3.94 10.78 -0.97
N ASP A 192 4.71 11.86 -0.79
CA ASP A 192 4.56 13.08 -1.59
C ASP A 192 4.95 12.82 -3.04
N PHE A 193 6.06 12.13 -3.28
CA PHE A 193 6.54 11.78 -4.61
C PHE A 193 5.48 11.02 -5.44
N LEU A 194 4.81 10.04 -4.84
CA LEU A 194 3.75 9.29 -5.52
C LEU A 194 2.48 10.13 -5.71
N THR A 195 2.15 10.98 -4.75
CA THR A 195 0.98 11.85 -4.83
C THR A 195 1.16 12.90 -5.92
N ASP A 196 2.33 13.52 -6.00
CA ASP A 196 2.64 14.53 -7.02
C ASP A 196 2.66 13.90 -8.42
N TYR A 197 3.28 12.72 -8.57
CA TYR A 197 3.27 11.97 -9.82
C TYR A 197 1.84 11.62 -10.27
N LEU A 198 0.99 11.16 -9.36
CA LEU A 198 -0.41 10.84 -9.63
C LEU A 198 -1.20 12.09 -10.07
N LYS A 199 -1.02 13.23 -9.38
CA LYS A 199 -1.65 14.50 -9.74
C LYS A 199 -1.20 14.99 -11.11
N GLU A 200 0.10 14.93 -11.40
CA GLU A 200 0.67 15.31 -12.70
C GLU A 200 0.07 14.47 -13.83
N LYS A 201 0.08 13.14 -13.67
CA LYS A 201 -0.43 12.23 -14.69
C LYS A 201 -1.94 12.33 -14.91
N ASN A 202 -2.72 12.58 -13.87
CA ASN A 202 -4.16 12.78 -14.03
C ASN A 202 -4.51 14.02 -14.91
N LYS A 203 -3.64 15.02 -15.00
CA LYS A 203 -3.87 16.23 -15.81
C LYS A 203 -3.73 15.97 -17.31
N GLU A 204 -2.83 15.07 -17.70
CA GLU A 204 -2.41 14.86 -19.10
C GLU A 204 -2.41 13.38 -19.47
N PHE A 205 -3.49 12.66 -19.17
CA PHE A 205 -3.59 11.22 -19.42
C PHE A 205 -4.48 10.92 -20.62
N SER A 206 -3.85 10.72 -21.78
CA SER A 206 -4.54 10.37 -23.02
C SER A 206 -4.71 8.86 -23.21
N GLU A 207 -5.62 8.42 -24.08
CA GLU A 207 -5.77 7.00 -24.43
C GLU A 207 -4.50 6.42 -25.07
N GLN A 208 -3.77 7.24 -25.85
CA GLN A 208 -2.48 6.81 -26.40
C GLN A 208 -1.46 6.53 -25.30
N THR A 209 -1.30 7.45 -24.34
CA THR A 209 -0.41 7.28 -23.19
C THR A 209 -0.82 6.06 -22.35
N LYS A 210 -2.12 5.84 -22.19
CA LYS A 210 -2.68 4.68 -21.49
C LYS A 210 -2.22 3.38 -22.13
N GLU A 211 -2.33 3.27 -23.47
CA GLU A 211 -1.96 2.06 -24.20
C GLU A 211 -0.45 1.83 -24.17
N GLU A 212 0.36 2.87 -24.37
CA GLU A 212 1.82 2.79 -24.31
C GLU A 212 2.28 2.28 -22.92
N MET A 213 1.74 2.85 -21.84
CA MET A 213 2.07 2.44 -20.48
C MET A 213 1.58 1.02 -20.16
N ARG A 214 0.42 0.61 -20.69
CA ARG A 214 -0.09 -0.76 -20.56
C ARG A 214 0.86 -1.76 -21.22
N LEU A 215 1.23 -1.54 -22.45
CA LEU A 215 2.15 -2.39 -23.21
C LEU A 215 3.51 -2.50 -22.52
N GLU A 216 4.02 -1.40 -22.00
CA GLU A 216 5.29 -1.40 -21.25
C GLU A 216 5.20 -2.24 -19.96
N PHE A 217 4.10 -2.11 -19.22
CA PHE A 217 3.89 -2.89 -18.00
C PHE A 217 3.74 -4.39 -18.30
N GLU A 218 2.94 -4.74 -19.29
CA GLU A 218 2.74 -6.13 -19.71
C GLU A 218 4.03 -6.75 -20.27
N ARG A 219 4.81 -5.99 -21.01
CA ARG A 219 6.12 -6.43 -21.54
C ARG A 219 7.08 -6.75 -20.39
N MET A 220 7.14 -5.91 -19.38
CA MET A 220 7.96 -6.15 -18.18
C MET A 220 7.50 -7.42 -17.47
N LEU A 221 6.19 -7.63 -17.27
CA LEU A 221 5.66 -8.84 -16.64
C LEU A 221 5.99 -10.10 -17.45
N ASN A 222 5.84 -10.05 -18.79
CA ASN A 222 6.18 -11.17 -19.69
C ASN A 222 7.66 -11.51 -19.62
N PHE A 223 8.53 -10.49 -19.57
CA PHE A 223 9.96 -10.69 -19.45
C PHE A 223 10.35 -11.37 -18.12
N VAL A 224 9.78 -10.90 -17.02
CA VAL A 224 10.03 -11.51 -15.72
C VAL A 224 9.48 -12.94 -15.64
N GLU A 225 8.28 -13.21 -16.15
CA GLU A 225 7.70 -14.55 -16.20
C GLU A 225 8.59 -15.53 -16.98
N THR A 226 9.20 -15.05 -18.07
CA THR A 226 10.01 -15.90 -18.98
C THR A 226 11.42 -16.14 -18.45
N HIS A 227 12.05 -15.14 -17.85
CA HIS A 227 13.49 -15.16 -17.58
C HIS A 227 13.85 -15.23 -16.08
N PHE A 228 12.90 -15.02 -15.17
CA PHE A 228 13.16 -15.06 -13.72
C PHE A 228 12.52 -16.30 -13.11
N PRO A 229 13.30 -17.30 -12.67
CA PRO A 229 12.77 -18.61 -12.24
C PRO A 229 11.71 -18.53 -11.12
N ASN A 230 11.83 -17.54 -10.23
CA ASN A 230 10.88 -17.30 -9.12
C ASN A 230 10.05 -16.02 -9.31
N GLY A 231 10.02 -15.45 -10.54
CA GLY A 231 9.41 -14.15 -10.79
C GLY A 231 10.00 -13.07 -9.86
N PHE A 232 9.15 -12.35 -9.15
CA PHE A 232 9.57 -11.34 -8.18
C PHE A 232 9.87 -11.90 -6.78
N LYS A 233 9.55 -13.18 -6.51
CA LYS A 233 9.73 -13.80 -5.19
C LYS A 233 11.20 -14.08 -4.90
N ARG A 234 11.54 -14.11 -3.62
CA ARG A 234 12.78 -14.75 -3.17
C ARG A 234 12.61 -16.26 -3.21
N GLN A 235 13.70 -16.98 -3.38
CA GLN A 235 13.70 -18.44 -3.25
C GLN A 235 13.16 -18.84 -1.87
N ASN A 236 12.24 -19.83 -1.86
CA ASN A 236 11.57 -20.32 -0.65
C ASN A 236 10.60 -19.33 0.05
N TYR A 237 10.19 -18.23 -0.59
CA TYR A 237 9.20 -17.31 -0.04
C TYR A 237 7.92 -17.27 -0.91
N ASN A 238 6.78 -17.17 -0.24
CA ASN A 238 5.47 -17.12 -0.89
C ASN A 238 4.96 -15.69 -1.15
N THR A 239 5.68 -14.68 -0.68
CA THR A 239 5.32 -13.27 -0.86
C THR A 239 6.44 -12.51 -1.55
N VAL A 240 6.08 -11.39 -2.18
CA VAL A 240 7.02 -10.50 -2.85
C VAL A 240 7.28 -9.29 -1.97
N PRO A 241 8.54 -9.07 -1.52
CA PRO A 241 8.91 -7.83 -0.86
C PRO A 241 8.78 -6.65 -1.85
N ARG A 242 8.08 -5.58 -1.43
CA ARG A 242 7.86 -4.39 -2.26
C ARG A 242 9.15 -3.84 -2.89
N ILE A 243 10.20 -3.71 -2.10
CA ILE A 243 11.50 -3.20 -2.55
C ILE A 243 12.11 -4.07 -3.65
N ARG A 244 11.99 -5.40 -3.53
CA ARG A 244 12.47 -6.34 -4.55
C ARG A 244 11.66 -6.21 -5.84
N PHE A 245 10.35 -6.06 -5.75
CA PHE A 245 9.51 -5.78 -6.91
C PHE A 245 9.94 -4.49 -7.60
N GLU A 246 10.10 -3.39 -6.85
CA GLU A 246 10.54 -2.09 -7.38
C GLU A 246 11.88 -2.21 -8.14
N ALA A 247 12.85 -2.88 -7.53
CA ALA A 247 14.17 -3.07 -8.15
C ALA A 247 14.08 -3.86 -9.47
N ILE A 248 13.40 -5.00 -9.45
CA ILE A 248 13.28 -5.89 -10.61
C ILE A 248 12.42 -5.25 -11.68
N ALA A 249 11.21 -4.79 -11.36
CA ALA A 249 10.27 -4.29 -12.35
C ALA A 249 10.79 -3.04 -13.07
N VAL A 250 11.32 -2.08 -12.31
CA VAL A 250 11.85 -0.85 -12.90
C VAL A 250 13.17 -1.12 -13.64
N GLY A 251 14.07 -1.90 -13.07
CA GLY A 251 15.34 -2.25 -13.71
C GLY A 251 15.14 -3.01 -15.02
N VAL A 252 14.23 -3.99 -15.06
CA VAL A 252 13.83 -4.70 -16.28
C VAL A 252 13.28 -3.74 -17.33
N SER A 253 12.36 -2.85 -16.95
CA SER A 253 11.79 -1.90 -17.91
C SER A 253 12.83 -0.95 -18.49
N LEU A 254 13.75 -0.46 -17.66
CA LEU A 254 14.86 0.39 -18.13
C LEU A 254 15.78 -0.37 -19.11
N ALA A 255 16.13 -1.61 -18.77
CA ALA A 255 16.93 -2.46 -19.67
C ALA A 255 16.23 -2.73 -21.00
N LEU A 256 14.91 -2.97 -20.97
CA LEU A 256 14.09 -3.17 -22.19
C LEU A 256 13.89 -1.89 -23.02
N ARG A 257 13.91 -0.70 -22.38
CA ARG A 257 13.93 0.59 -23.11
C ARG A 257 15.23 0.77 -23.86
N GLU A 258 16.35 0.37 -23.26
CA GLU A 258 17.69 0.47 -23.87
C GLU A 258 17.89 -0.60 -24.94
N ASN A 259 17.52 -1.85 -24.66
CA ASN A 259 17.60 -2.97 -25.61
C ASN A 259 16.24 -3.69 -25.73
N PRO A 260 15.42 -3.33 -26.72
CA PRO A 260 14.12 -3.95 -26.90
C PRO A 260 14.13 -5.48 -27.16
N GLU A 261 15.16 -6.01 -27.74
CA GLU A 261 15.32 -7.43 -28.05
C GLU A 261 16.20 -8.18 -27.04
N LEU A 262 16.29 -7.64 -25.81
CA LEU A 262 17.15 -8.17 -24.75
C LEU A 262 16.83 -9.65 -24.47
N LYS A 263 17.88 -10.47 -24.57
CA LYS A 263 17.90 -11.87 -24.12
C LYS A 263 18.95 -11.98 -23.01
N PRO A 264 18.53 -12.00 -21.76
CA PRO A 264 19.46 -12.00 -20.64
C PRO A 264 20.20 -13.35 -20.56
N ALA A 265 21.40 -13.32 -20.03
CA ALA A 265 22.03 -14.51 -19.48
C ALA A 265 21.24 -15.02 -18.26
N ASP A 266 21.66 -16.14 -17.67
CA ASP A 266 21.04 -16.63 -16.43
C ASP A 266 21.08 -15.53 -15.35
N VAL A 267 19.89 -15.14 -14.87
CA VAL A 267 19.72 -14.10 -13.86
C VAL A 267 19.96 -14.62 -12.45
N THR A 268 19.94 -15.93 -12.26
CA THR A 268 20.00 -16.59 -10.94
C THR A 268 21.23 -16.21 -10.12
N PRO A 269 22.45 -16.15 -10.70
CA PRO A 269 23.65 -15.86 -9.94
C PRO A 269 23.64 -14.52 -9.20
N TRP A 270 23.11 -13.46 -9.84
CA TRP A 270 23.06 -12.14 -9.22
C TRP A 270 21.75 -11.87 -8.48
N LEU A 271 20.67 -12.51 -8.89
CA LEU A 271 19.33 -12.29 -8.29
C LEU A 271 19.22 -12.75 -6.83
N GLU A 272 20.00 -13.74 -6.44
CA GLU A 272 20.08 -14.25 -5.05
C GLU A 272 21.44 -13.93 -4.40
N SER A 273 22.25 -13.07 -5.01
CA SER A 273 23.55 -12.66 -4.47
C SER A 273 23.42 -11.86 -3.17
N PRO A 274 24.40 -11.93 -2.28
CA PRO A 274 24.45 -11.09 -1.08
C PRO A 274 24.35 -9.59 -1.41
N GLU A 275 24.91 -9.18 -2.54
CA GLU A 275 24.87 -7.80 -3.03
C GLU A 275 23.46 -7.36 -3.38
N PHE A 276 22.70 -8.13 -4.17
CA PHE A 276 21.31 -7.82 -4.45
C PHE A 276 20.44 -7.84 -3.18
N ILE A 277 20.72 -8.77 -2.27
CA ILE A 277 20.03 -8.81 -0.97
C ILE A 277 20.34 -7.53 -0.18
N LYS A 278 21.58 -7.03 -0.15
CA LYS A 278 21.96 -5.75 0.47
C LYS A 278 21.15 -4.60 -0.11
N HIS A 279 21.03 -4.50 -1.45
CA HIS A 279 20.27 -3.44 -2.12
C HIS A 279 18.76 -3.51 -1.91
N THR A 280 18.22 -4.69 -1.56
CA THR A 280 16.78 -4.93 -1.38
C THR A 280 16.37 -5.16 0.07
N ARG A 281 17.23 -4.87 1.06
CA ARG A 281 16.86 -4.85 2.49
C ARG A 281 15.98 -3.64 2.81
N SER A 282 15.16 -3.79 3.87
CA SER A 282 14.21 -2.75 4.29
C SER A 282 14.84 -1.56 5.01
N ASP A 283 16.10 -1.68 5.46
CA ASP A 283 16.78 -0.67 6.25
C ASP A 283 17.07 0.57 5.40
N ALA A 284 16.52 1.71 5.78
CA ALA A 284 16.65 2.99 5.08
C ALA A 284 16.35 2.91 3.56
N SER A 285 15.44 2.03 3.15
CA SER A 285 15.07 1.73 1.75
C SER A 285 14.56 2.94 0.95
N ASN A 286 14.23 4.04 1.62
CA ASN A 286 13.64 5.24 1.04
C ASN A 286 14.64 6.38 0.81
N SER A 287 15.95 6.15 0.92
CA SER A 287 16.94 7.15 0.48
C SER A 287 17.11 7.10 -1.03
N ARG A 288 17.35 8.27 -1.65
CA ARG A 288 17.54 8.40 -3.09
C ARG A 288 18.65 7.48 -3.62
N PRO A 289 19.88 7.43 -3.04
CA PRO A 289 20.93 6.53 -3.53
C PRO A 289 20.51 5.06 -3.46
N LYS A 290 19.89 4.61 -2.38
CA LYS A 290 19.46 3.21 -2.26
C LYS A 290 18.38 2.85 -3.28
N LEU A 291 17.46 3.78 -3.60
CA LEU A 291 16.47 3.59 -4.66
C LEU A 291 17.15 3.45 -6.03
N ILE A 292 18.05 4.36 -6.37
CA ILE A 292 18.76 4.38 -7.65
C ILE A 292 19.62 3.12 -7.80
N ASN A 293 20.42 2.80 -6.79
CA ASN A 293 21.34 1.67 -6.83
C ASN A 293 20.61 0.33 -7.01
N ARG A 294 19.47 0.10 -6.30
CA ARG A 294 18.73 -1.15 -6.49
C ARG A 294 18.12 -1.30 -7.89
N ILE A 295 17.72 -0.19 -8.52
CA ILE A 295 17.18 -0.17 -9.89
C ILE A 295 18.32 -0.40 -10.89
N HIS A 296 19.42 0.33 -10.75
CA HIS A 296 20.57 0.21 -11.63
C HIS A 296 21.23 -1.17 -11.52
N PHE A 297 21.32 -1.74 -10.32
CA PHE A 297 21.83 -3.09 -10.14
C PHE A 297 21.13 -4.10 -11.07
N VAL A 298 19.81 -4.08 -11.14
CA VAL A 298 19.06 -5.00 -12.00
C VAL A 298 19.24 -4.63 -13.49
N ARG A 299 19.13 -3.36 -13.85
CA ARG A 299 19.33 -2.88 -15.23
C ARG A 299 20.70 -3.29 -15.78
N ASP A 300 21.76 -2.98 -15.03
CA ASP A 300 23.13 -3.13 -15.50
C ASP A 300 23.55 -4.60 -15.57
N ASN A 301 23.11 -5.43 -14.63
CA ASN A 301 23.31 -6.89 -14.72
C ASN A 301 22.60 -7.50 -15.96
N LEU A 302 21.38 -7.05 -16.27
CA LEU A 302 20.67 -7.50 -17.47
C LEU A 302 21.36 -7.09 -18.76
N LEU A 303 21.99 -5.92 -18.80
CA LEU A 303 22.69 -5.37 -19.96
C LEU A 303 24.18 -5.83 -20.03
N ASN A 304 24.64 -6.59 -19.03
CA ASN A 304 26.06 -6.95 -18.87
C ASN A 304 26.99 -5.72 -18.86
N GLN A 305 26.56 -4.67 -18.16
CA GLN A 305 27.30 -3.42 -17.98
C GLN A 305 27.79 -3.28 -16.54
N PRO A 306 28.89 -2.53 -16.29
CA PRO A 306 29.29 -2.21 -14.94
C PRO A 306 28.23 -1.39 -14.24
N MET A 307 27.94 -1.71 -12.97
CA MET A 307 26.92 -1.02 -12.17
C MET A 307 27.22 0.48 -12.05
N GLN A 308 26.23 1.29 -12.36
CA GLN A 308 26.25 2.75 -12.19
C GLN A 308 25.64 3.12 -10.84
N GLU A 309 26.49 3.42 -9.86
CA GLU A 309 26.01 3.90 -8.55
C GLU A 309 25.61 5.38 -8.58
N ASP A 310 24.67 5.74 -7.70
CA ASP A 310 24.34 7.14 -7.48
C ASP A 310 25.54 7.87 -6.83
N PRO A 311 25.93 9.07 -7.29
CA PRO A 311 27.06 9.83 -6.76
C PRO A 311 26.98 10.10 -5.25
N ASP A 312 25.77 10.18 -4.69
CA ASP A 312 25.57 10.44 -3.26
C ASP A 312 25.67 9.18 -2.38
N THR A 313 25.98 8.01 -2.96
CA THR A 313 26.04 6.73 -2.23
C THR A 313 27.07 6.78 -1.09
N ALA A 314 28.27 7.27 -1.36
CA ALA A 314 29.33 7.38 -0.37
C ALA A 314 28.97 8.28 0.83
N LEU A 315 28.19 9.35 0.60
CA LEU A 315 27.73 10.25 1.65
C LEU A 315 26.71 9.58 2.58
N VAL A 316 25.82 8.77 2.02
CA VAL A 316 24.80 8.04 2.79
C VAL A 316 25.43 6.90 3.59
N GLU A 317 26.40 6.19 3.04
CA GLU A 317 27.13 5.13 3.75
C GLU A 317 27.98 5.70 4.89
N ALA A 318 28.63 6.85 4.69
CA ALA A 318 29.41 7.53 5.73
C ALA A 318 28.53 7.99 6.91
N SER A 319 27.34 8.54 6.61
CA SER A 319 26.37 8.95 7.66
C SER A 319 25.79 7.76 8.42
N ALA A 320 25.51 6.65 7.75
CA ALA A 320 24.98 5.44 8.38
C ALA A 320 26.02 4.77 9.32
N ASN A 321 27.30 4.85 8.97
CA ASN A 321 28.40 4.35 9.81
C ASN A 321 28.68 5.26 11.02
N ALA A 322 28.40 6.56 10.91
CA ALA A 322 28.55 7.51 12.03
C ALA A 322 27.45 7.35 13.11
N ASP A 323 26.26 6.88 12.72
CA ASP A 323 25.12 6.63 13.63
C ASP A 323 25.08 5.17 14.13
N ALA A 324 25.98 4.29 13.69
CA ALA A 324 26.06 2.92 14.19
C ALA A 324 26.59 2.92 15.62
N PRO A 325 25.93 2.24 16.59
CA PRO A 325 26.50 2.07 17.92
C PRO A 325 27.84 1.33 17.79
N PRO A 326 28.85 1.72 18.59
CA PRO A 326 30.17 1.11 18.53
C PRO A 326 30.05 -0.41 18.74
N ASP A 327 30.79 -1.16 17.95
CA ASP A 327 30.74 -2.62 17.96
C ASP A 327 31.13 -3.14 19.35
N ILE A 328 30.23 -3.87 19.99
CA ILE A 328 30.42 -4.37 21.36
C ILE A 328 31.66 -5.26 21.46
N GLU A 329 32.04 -5.95 20.37
CA GLU A 329 33.27 -6.75 20.31
C GLU A 329 34.52 -5.88 20.35
N GLU A 330 34.56 -4.73 19.65
CA GLU A 330 35.69 -3.79 19.68
C GLU A 330 35.84 -3.14 21.07
N LEU A 331 34.74 -2.83 21.74
CA LEU A 331 34.75 -2.32 23.12
C LEU A 331 35.24 -3.37 24.14
N MET A 332 34.90 -4.65 23.93
CA MET A 332 35.37 -5.75 24.78
C MET A 332 36.86 -6.04 24.57
N GLU A 333 37.40 -5.95 23.34
CA GLU A 333 38.82 -6.11 23.06
C GLU A 333 39.63 -4.94 23.64
N GLN A 334 39.19 -3.70 23.57
CA GLN A 334 39.84 -2.56 24.18
C GLN A 334 39.88 -2.64 25.72
N GLN A 335 38.83 -3.16 26.35
CA GLN A 335 38.77 -3.40 27.79
C GLN A 335 39.70 -4.57 28.21
N ALA A 336 39.83 -5.59 27.39
CA ALA A 336 40.72 -6.72 27.65
C ALA A 336 42.19 -6.35 27.54
N GLN A 337 42.56 -5.42 26.63
CA GLN A 337 43.93 -4.91 26.49
C GLN A 337 44.30 -3.90 27.57
N GLY A 338 43.35 -3.10 28.08
CA GLY A 338 43.59 -2.13 29.16
C GLY A 338 43.80 -2.76 30.54
N SER A 339 43.35 -4.01 30.76
CA SER A 339 43.53 -4.71 32.04
C SER A 339 44.83 -5.49 32.18
N LEU A 340 45.69 -5.50 31.16
CA LEU A 340 46.99 -6.17 31.17
C LEU A 340 48.17 -5.24 31.57
N PHE A 341 47.88 -3.96 31.83
CA PHE A 341 48.87 -2.95 32.21
C PHE A 341 48.58 -2.19 33.51
N SER A 342 47.76 -2.77 34.40
CA SER A 342 47.55 -2.23 35.74
C SER A 342 47.94 -3.23 36.85
#